data_c559b00096005f258644a32bd5f48366
#
_entry.id   c559b00096005f258644a32bd5f48366
#
_cell.length_a   1.000
_cell.length_b   1.000
_cell.length_c   1.000
_cell.angle_alpha   90.00
_cell.angle_beta   90.00
_cell.angle_gamma   90.00
#
_symmetry.space_group_name_H-M   'P 1'
#
loop_
_entity.id
_entity.type
_entity.pdbx_description
1 polymer ?
#
loop_
_entity_poly.entity_id
_entity_poly.type
_entity_poly.pdbx_seq_one_letter_code
_entity_poly.pdbx_strand_id
1 'polypeptide(L)'
;MRGPSVLIVAAAVLAAACDSTINRLIGLAGSGNTATHLGFTVQPSNTGARLVIAPAVVVVAQNASGNADTTYTNSVTVTIRANPGGGTLSGTSTVVSSHGVATFSNLSINNAGTGYTLTAAAPLLTSATSATFNITP
;
A
#
# COMPACT_ATOMS: atom_id res chain seq x y z
N MET A 1 47.52 14.84 23.16
CA MET A 1 47.33 14.49 22.82
C MET A 1 46.28 13.75 22.88
N ARG A 2 45.72 13.40 23.36
CA ARG A 2 44.76 12.82 23.43
C ARG A 2 43.64 13.26 22.85
N GLY A 3 43.47 14.29 22.65
CA GLY A 3 42.32 14.91 22.02
C GLY A 3 41.89 14.27 20.71
N PRO A 4 42.85 13.95 19.87
CA PRO A 4 42.49 13.38 18.57
C PRO A 4 41.73 12.06 18.66
N SER A 5 42.15 11.22 19.55
CA SER A 5 41.47 9.93 19.68
C SER A 5 40.04 10.08 20.15
N VAL A 6 39.84 10.95 21.08
CA VAL A 6 38.50 11.16 21.61
C VAL A 6 37.60 11.68 20.54
N LEU A 7 38.09 12.58 19.71
CA LEU A 7 37.29 13.13 18.65
C LEU A 7 36.86 12.05 17.66
N ILE A 8 37.76 11.16 17.33
CA ILE A 8 37.44 10.11 16.39
C ILE A 8 36.34 9.22 16.91
N VAL A 9 36.42 8.87 18.16
CA VAL A 9 35.39 8.03 18.76
C VAL A 9 34.05 8.73 18.74
N ALA A 10 34.04 10.00 19.08
CA ALA A 10 32.80 10.73 19.07
C ALA A 10 32.19 10.79 17.69
N ALA A 11 33.02 11.00 16.69
CA ALA A 11 32.54 11.07 15.33
C ALA A 11 31.94 9.72 14.88
N ALA A 12 32.57 8.65 15.21
CA ALA A 12 32.08 7.33 14.82
C ALA A 12 30.71 7.04 15.47
N VAL A 13 30.61 7.32 16.73
CA VAL A 13 29.35 7.09 17.43
C VAL A 13 28.27 7.98 16.85
N LEU A 14 28.61 9.20 16.56
CA LEU A 14 27.65 10.11 16.01
C LEU A 14 27.14 9.65 14.66
N ALA A 15 28.02 9.17 13.81
CA ALA A 15 27.60 8.71 12.50
C ALA A 15 26.64 7.55 12.60
N ALA A 16 26.92 6.60 13.46
CA ALA A 16 26.02 5.45 13.62
C ALA A 16 24.67 5.89 14.18
N ALA A 17 24.67 6.81 15.13
CA ALA A 17 23.44 7.29 15.70
C ALA A 17 22.63 8.08 14.68
N CYS A 18 23.29 8.82 13.82
CA CYS A 18 22.59 9.64 12.84
C CYS A 18 21.75 8.81 11.90
N ASP A 19 22.21 7.66 11.51
CA ASP A 19 21.51 6.86 10.52
C ASP A 19 20.08 6.53 10.94
N SER A 20 19.87 6.20 12.19
CA SER A 20 18.53 5.84 12.62
C SER A 20 17.88 6.93 13.45
N THR A 21 18.64 7.60 14.30
CA THR A 21 18.06 8.54 15.23
C THR A 21 17.60 9.81 14.56
N ILE A 22 18.41 10.36 13.67
CA ILE A 22 18.04 11.60 12.99
C ILE A 22 16.84 11.39 12.10
N ASN A 23 16.80 10.29 11.41
CA ASN A 23 15.66 10.00 10.54
C ASN A 23 14.36 9.97 11.32
N ARG A 24 14.39 9.41 12.51
CA ARG A 24 13.18 9.39 13.32
C ARG A 24 12.85 10.74 13.89
N LEU A 25 13.84 11.46 14.35
CA LEU A 25 13.61 12.75 15.00
C LEU A 25 12.96 13.75 14.07
N ILE A 26 13.42 13.81 12.84
CA ILE A 26 12.89 14.80 11.91
C ILE A 26 11.76 14.23 11.07
N GLY A 27 11.37 12.99 11.31
CA GLY A 27 10.24 12.41 10.61
C GLY A 27 10.44 12.27 9.12
N LEU A 28 11.67 12.26 8.67
CA LEU A 28 11.95 12.14 7.26
C LEU A 28 11.76 10.71 6.79
N ALA A 29 11.45 10.62 5.53
CA ALA A 29 11.29 9.34 4.90
C ALA A 29 12.53 8.46 5.01
N GLY A 30 13.64 9.06 5.37
CA GLY A 30 14.85 8.29 5.56
C GLY A 30 14.74 7.22 6.61
N SER A 31 13.71 7.24 7.42
CA SER A 31 13.48 6.15 8.35
C SER A 31 13.34 4.81 7.64
N GLY A 32 13.11 4.83 6.34
CA GLY A 32 12.97 3.62 5.55
C GLY A 32 11.67 2.89 5.79
N ASN A 33 10.90 3.36 6.73
CA ASN A 33 9.66 2.69 7.11
C ASN A 33 8.42 3.41 6.65
N THR A 34 8.58 4.61 6.13
CA THR A 34 7.45 5.42 5.69
C THR A 34 6.95 4.93 4.34
N ALA A 35 5.66 4.78 4.23
CA ALA A 35 5.04 4.35 3.00
C ALA A 35 5.28 5.35 1.87
N THR A 36 5.57 4.84 0.70
CA THR A 36 5.75 5.61 -0.53
C THR A 36 4.77 5.19 -1.62
N HIS A 37 4.24 3.99 -1.55
CA HIS A 37 3.34 3.47 -2.56
C HIS A 37 2.40 2.42 -1.96
N LEU A 38 1.39 2.07 -2.73
CA LEU A 38 0.48 0.99 -2.40
C LEU A 38 0.86 -0.27 -3.18
N GLY A 39 0.51 -1.42 -2.63
CA GLY A 39 0.67 -2.69 -3.31
C GLY A 39 -0.50 -3.61 -3.01
N PHE A 40 -0.95 -4.35 -4.01
CA PHE A 40 -1.94 -5.40 -3.81
C PHE A 40 -1.22 -6.65 -3.33
N THR A 41 -1.52 -7.08 -2.11
CA THR A 41 -0.96 -8.32 -1.56
C THR A 41 -1.90 -9.50 -1.74
N VAL A 42 -3.21 -9.24 -1.86
CA VAL A 42 -4.18 -10.23 -2.31
C VAL A 42 -4.88 -9.63 -3.51
N GLN A 43 -4.67 -10.24 -4.67
CA GLN A 43 -5.23 -9.78 -5.92
C GLN A 43 -6.70 -10.13 -6.03
N PRO A 44 -7.50 -9.33 -6.74
CA PRO A 44 -8.86 -9.74 -7.04
C PRO A 44 -8.86 -11.00 -7.91
N SER A 45 -9.80 -11.87 -7.67
CA SER A 45 -9.91 -13.14 -8.41
C SER A 45 -11.11 -13.13 -9.34
N ASN A 46 -11.14 -14.06 -10.25
CA ASN A 46 -12.27 -14.25 -11.14
C ASN A 46 -13.53 -14.57 -10.31
N THR A 47 -14.63 -13.91 -10.63
CA THR A 47 -15.84 -13.99 -9.82
C THR A 47 -17.04 -13.79 -10.73
N GLY A 48 -18.19 -14.31 -10.31
CA GLY A 48 -19.44 -14.08 -11.04
C GLY A 48 -19.95 -12.66 -10.86
N ALA A 49 -20.71 -12.19 -11.83
CA ALA A 49 -21.32 -10.86 -11.78
C ALA A 49 -22.22 -10.75 -10.54
N ARG A 50 -22.08 -9.63 -9.83
CA ARG A 50 -22.82 -9.32 -8.60
C ARG A 50 -22.43 -10.18 -7.40
N LEU A 51 -21.47 -11.08 -7.55
CA LEU A 51 -20.95 -11.85 -6.43
C LEU A 51 -19.75 -11.14 -5.82
N VAL A 52 -19.56 -11.37 -4.54
CA VAL A 52 -18.44 -10.77 -3.82
C VAL A 52 -17.13 -11.40 -4.29
N ILE A 53 -16.15 -10.55 -4.57
CA ILE A 53 -14.82 -10.99 -4.94
C ILE A 53 -14.17 -11.64 -3.71
N ALA A 54 -13.83 -12.91 -3.81
CA ALA A 54 -13.22 -13.67 -2.72
C ALA A 54 -11.98 -14.41 -3.23
N PRO A 55 -10.92 -14.47 -2.43
CA PRO A 55 -10.78 -13.88 -1.09
C PRO A 55 -10.81 -12.35 -1.13
N ALA A 56 -10.90 -11.73 0.05
CA ALA A 56 -10.93 -10.27 0.13
C ALA A 56 -9.68 -9.68 -0.51
N VAL A 57 -9.88 -8.59 -1.24
CA VAL A 57 -8.76 -7.86 -1.83
C VAL A 57 -8.03 -7.12 -0.71
N VAL A 58 -6.71 -7.22 -0.69
CA VAL A 58 -5.90 -6.57 0.34
C VAL A 58 -4.87 -5.67 -0.33
N VAL A 59 -4.84 -4.42 0.13
CA VAL A 59 -3.89 -3.41 -0.31
C VAL A 59 -3.08 -2.98 0.89
N VAL A 60 -1.78 -2.88 0.71
CA VAL A 60 -0.86 -2.52 1.78
C VAL A 60 -0.08 -1.28 1.40
N ALA A 61 0.06 -0.37 2.36
CA ALA A 61 0.95 0.78 2.21
C ALA A 61 2.38 0.30 2.45
N GLN A 62 3.24 0.50 1.47
CA GLN A 62 4.58 -0.06 1.47
C GLN A 62 5.63 1.03 1.36
N ASN A 63 6.76 0.82 2.01
CA ASN A 63 7.91 1.69 1.87
C ASN A 63 8.68 1.38 0.59
N ALA A 64 9.75 2.12 0.35
CA ALA A 64 10.55 1.96 -0.87
C ALA A 64 11.15 0.55 -1.02
N SER A 65 11.31 -0.16 0.07
CA SER A 65 11.83 -1.53 0.04
C SER A 65 10.74 -2.59 -0.12
N GLY A 66 9.48 -2.19 -0.17
CA GLY A 66 8.37 -3.13 -0.33
C GLY A 66 7.83 -3.67 0.98
N ASN A 67 8.27 -3.16 2.12
CA ASN A 67 7.76 -3.58 3.41
C ASN A 67 6.57 -2.74 3.83
N ALA A 68 5.65 -3.34 4.58
CA ALA A 68 4.48 -2.64 5.06
C ALA A 68 4.85 -1.54 6.05
N ASP A 69 4.24 -0.37 5.90
CA ASP A 69 4.32 0.69 6.89
C ASP A 69 3.19 0.50 7.89
N THR A 70 3.51 -0.12 9.00
CA THR A 70 2.51 -0.45 10.03
C THR A 70 1.97 0.77 10.77
N THR A 71 2.52 1.94 10.49
CA THR A 71 2.02 3.19 11.08
C THR A 71 1.03 3.92 10.19
N TYR A 72 0.86 3.47 8.96
CA TYR A 72 -0.03 4.11 8.01
C TYR A 72 -1.49 3.82 8.33
N THR A 73 -2.29 4.86 8.49
CA THR A 73 -3.70 4.75 8.91
C THR A 73 -4.65 5.55 8.05
N ASN A 74 -4.20 6.07 6.91
CA ASN A 74 -5.08 6.83 6.03
C ASN A 74 -5.98 5.92 5.20
N SER A 75 -7.01 6.51 4.62
CA SER A 75 -7.96 5.78 3.79
C SER A 75 -7.34 5.38 2.47
N VAL A 76 -7.70 4.18 2.01
CA VAL A 76 -7.35 3.66 0.69
C VAL A 76 -8.64 3.48 -0.09
N THR A 77 -8.67 3.99 -1.31
CA THR A 77 -9.85 3.88 -2.19
C THR A 77 -9.50 3.00 -3.39
N VAL A 78 -10.41 2.09 -3.72
CA VAL A 78 -10.28 1.21 -4.88
C VAL A 78 -11.32 1.58 -5.91
N THR A 79 -10.91 1.68 -7.17
CA THR A 79 -11.81 1.95 -8.29
C THR A 79 -11.49 0.99 -9.44
N ILE A 80 -12.42 0.82 -10.37
CA ILE A 80 -12.16 0.05 -11.58
C ILE A 80 -11.31 0.90 -12.52
N ARG A 81 -10.19 0.34 -12.96
CA ARG A 81 -9.34 1.01 -13.94
C ARG A 81 -9.67 0.54 -15.36
N ALA A 82 -9.52 -0.74 -15.63
CA ALA A 82 -9.95 -1.33 -16.90
C ALA A 82 -11.35 -1.91 -16.70
N ASN A 83 -12.29 -1.48 -17.54
CA ASN A 83 -13.71 -1.78 -17.36
C ASN A 83 -14.29 -2.34 -18.67
N PRO A 84 -13.92 -3.55 -19.06
CA PRO A 84 -14.33 -4.10 -20.36
C PRO A 84 -15.83 -4.34 -20.47
N GLY A 85 -16.51 -4.62 -19.36
CA GLY A 85 -17.93 -4.88 -19.37
C GLY A 85 -18.80 -3.67 -19.05
N GLY A 86 -18.21 -2.52 -18.84
CA GLY A 86 -18.98 -1.34 -18.42
C GLY A 86 -19.64 -1.52 -17.07
N GLY A 87 -19.01 -2.27 -16.17
CA GLY A 87 -19.57 -2.58 -14.87
C GLY A 87 -19.39 -1.46 -13.86
N THR A 88 -20.08 -1.61 -12.75
CA THR A 88 -19.98 -0.71 -11.59
C THR A 88 -19.45 -1.51 -10.41
N LEU A 89 -18.48 -0.94 -9.71
CA LEU A 89 -17.95 -1.51 -8.49
C LEU A 89 -18.90 -1.17 -7.34
N SER A 90 -19.31 -2.18 -6.63
CA SER A 90 -20.18 -2.05 -5.46
C SER A 90 -19.45 -2.55 -4.21
N GLY A 91 -19.97 -2.18 -3.06
CA GLY A 91 -19.39 -2.51 -1.78
C GLY A 91 -18.61 -1.35 -1.20
N THR A 92 -17.87 -1.60 -0.14
CA THR A 92 -17.07 -0.58 0.52
C THR A 92 -15.77 -0.41 -0.24
N SER A 93 -15.69 0.63 -1.05
CA SER A 93 -14.53 0.89 -1.90
C SER A 93 -13.49 1.81 -1.25
N THR A 94 -13.81 2.41 -0.11
CA THR A 94 -12.87 3.20 0.67
C THR A 94 -12.79 2.62 2.06
N VAL A 95 -11.58 2.22 2.46
CA VAL A 95 -11.32 1.58 3.74
C VAL A 95 -10.18 2.31 4.43
N VAL A 96 -10.36 2.60 5.70
CA VAL A 96 -9.27 3.14 6.52
C VAL A 96 -8.30 2.00 6.79
N SER A 97 -7.02 2.21 6.46
CA SER A 97 -6.02 1.19 6.69
C SER A 97 -5.76 1.04 8.19
N SER A 98 -5.46 -0.19 8.57
CA SER A 98 -5.06 -0.53 9.93
C SER A 98 -3.69 -1.18 9.86
N HIS A 99 -2.72 -0.60 10.56
CA HIS A 99 -1.33 -1.06 10.49
C HIS A 99 -0.82 -1.19 9.05
N GLY A 100 -1.23 -0.25 8.22
CA GLY A 100 -0.83 -0.21 6.83
C GLY A 100 -1.60 -1.12 5.89
N VAL A 101 -2.62 -1.82 6.38
CA VAL A 101 -3.37 -2.82 5.61
C VAL A 101 -4.80 -2.35 5.42
N ALA A 102 -5.26 -2.34 4.18
CA ALA A 102 -6.67 -2.08 3.84
C ALA A 102 -7.26 -3.34 3.23
N THR A 103 -8.30 -3.87 3.84
CA THR A 103 -8.97 -5.09 3.38
C THR A 103 -10.35 -4.75 2.84
N PHE A 104 -10.61 -5.19 1.62
CA PHE A 104 -11.86 -4.94 0.92
C PHE A 104 -12.60 -6.27 0.78
N SER A 105 -13.55 -6.53 1.67
CA SER A 105 -14.16 -7.85 1.81
C SER A 105 -15.52 -7.98 1.14
N ASN A 106 -16.06 -6.90 0.58
CA ASN A 106 -17.41 -6.94 0.01
C ASN A 106 -17.50 -6.30 -1.38
N LEU A 107 -16.42 -6.28 -2.12
CA LEU A 107 -16.41 -5.73 -3.47
C LEU A 107 -17.12 -6.67 -4.44
N SER A 108 -17.89 -6.10 -5.35
CA SER A 108 -18.52 -6.85 -6.43
C SER A 108 -18.62 -5.95 -7.67
N ILE A 109 -18.69 -6.58 -8.83
CA ILE A 109 -18.90 -5.88 -10.11
C ILE A 109 -20.12 -6.50 -10.77
N ASN A 110 -20.99 -5.65 -11.29
CA ASN A 110 -22.32 -6.10 -11.73
C ASN A 110 -22.38 -6.62 -13.16
N ASN A 111 -21.38 -6.32 -13.99
CA ASN A 111 -21.40 -6.74 -15.40
C ASN A 111 -20.24 -7.66 -15.70
N ALA A 112 -20.51 -8.69 -16.49
CA ALA A 112 -19.48 -9.62 -16.94
C ALA A 112 -18.50 -8.94 -17.90
N GLY A 113 -17.27 -9.39 -17.87
CA GLY A 113 -16.23 -8.90 -18.77
C GLY A 113 -14.91 -9.57 -18.47
N THR A 114 -14.05 -9.58 -19.46
CA THR A 114 -12.73 -10.20 -19.35
C THR A 114 -11.66 -9.11 -19.33
N GLY A 115 -10.83 -9.14 -18.28
CA GLY A 115 -9.72 -8.21 -18.18
C GLY A 115 -10.00 -6.97 -17.35
N TYR A 116 -10.80 -7.08 -16.31
CA TYR A 116 -10.96 -6.00 -15.34
C TYR A 116 -9.68 -5.78 -14.56
N THR A 117 -9.39 -4.54 -14.20
CA THR A 117 -8.35 -4.23 -13.22
C THR A 117 -8.88 -3.21 -12.23
N LEU A 118 -8.33 -3.23 -11.02
CA LEU A 118 -8.62 -2.26 -9.98
C LEU A 118 -7.42 -1.37 -9.77
N THR A 119 -7.66 -0.14 -9.36
CA THR A 119 -6.62 0.79 -8.93
C THR A 119 -6.87 1.14 -7.48
N ALA A 120 -5.84 1.05 -6.66
CA ALA A 120 -5.88 1.52 -5.28
C ALA A 120 -5.15 2.85 -5.20
N ALA A 121 -5.75 3.81 -4.51
CA ALA A 121 -5.18 5.14 -4.34
C ALA A 121 -5.31 5.59 -2.89
N ALA A 122 -4.33 6.33 -2.42
CA ALA A 122 -4.31 6.92 -1.10
C ALA A 122 -3.52 8.22 -1.14
N PRO A 123 -3.79 9.16 -0.21
CA PRO A 123 -3.08 10.45 -0.20
C PRO A 123 -1.57 10.26 -0.11
N LEU A 124 -0.84 10.99 -0.95
CA LEU A 124 0.62 11.08 -0.92
C LEU A 124 1.35 9.77 -1.25
N LEU A 125 0.64 8.73 -1.64
CA LEU A 125 1.24 7.46 -2.05
C LEU A 125 1.04 7.22 -3.53
N THR A 126 2.00 6.56 -4.15
CA THR A 126 1.85 6.11 -5.53
C THR A 126 0.78 5.03 -5.57
N SER A 127 -0.18 5.18 -6.48
CA SER A 127 -1.28 4.23 -6.62
C SER A 127 -0.77 2.89 -7.18
N ALA A 128 -1.57 1.86 -6.95
CA ALA A 128 -1.27 0.52 -7.45
C ALA A 128 -2.39 0.04 -8.37
N THR A 129 -2.04 -0.78 -9.33
CA THR A 129 -3.01 -1.41 -10.23
C THR A 129 -2.94 -2.91 -10.00
N SER A 130 -4.12 -3.54 -9.89
CA SER A 130 -4.18 -4.98 -9.68
C SER A 130 -3.84 -5.76 -10.95
N ALA A 131 -3.62 -7.06 -10.79
CA ALA A 131 -3.60 -7.97 -11.92
C ALA A 131 -4.99 -8.02 -12.55
N THR A 132 -5.07 -8.48 -13.79
CA THR A 132 -6.35 -8.62 -14.50
C THR A 132 -7.14 -9.79 -13.91
N PHE A 133 -8.46 -9.65 -13.92
CA PHE A 133 -9.38 -10.70 -13.51
C PHE A 133 -10.64 -10.60 -14.33
N ASN A 134 -11.45 -11.65 -14.31
CA ASN A 134 -12.64 -11.74 -15.14
C ASN A 134 -13.88 -11.78 -14.27
N ILE A 135 -14.93 -11.14 -14.75
CA ILE A 135 -16.26 -11.26 -14.16
C ILE A 135 -17.08 -12.10 -15.12
N THR A 136 -17.55 -13.23 -14.63
CA THR A 136 -18.35 -14.15 -15.44
C THR A 136 -19.83 -13.82 -15.32
N PRO A 137 -20.64 -14.21 -16.33
CA PRO A 137 -22.08 -13.97 -16.27
C PRO A 137 -22.78 -14.60 -15.09
#